data_e3344544004ed3b6674836ad6fe1c1ce
#
_entry.id   e3344544004ed3b6674836ad6fe1c1ce
#
_cell.length_a   1.000
_cell.length_b   1.000
_cell.length_c   1.000
_cell.angle_alpha   90.00
_cell.angle_beta   90.00
_cell.angle_gamma   90.00
#
_symmetry.space_group_name_H-M   'P 1'
#
loop_
_entity.id
_entity.type
_entity.pdbx_description
1 polymer ?
#
loop_
_entity_poly.entity_id
_entity_poly.type
_entity_poly.pdbx_seq_one_letter_code
_entity_poly.pdbx_strand_id
1 'polypeptide(L)'
;DWVADVMIPNLLSESTRQHLPGVEARVREQIADCPPVTISWIQRAMAARPDSLPVLEDFAGPVLVIVGENDAMSPPSEALLMAQAAREATLVEVPDAGHLTPIEAPSIVAKAISEWLAERFE
;
A
#
# COMPACT_ATOMS: atom_id res chain seq x y z
N ASP A 1 20.72 -4.83 9.67
CA ASP A 1 20.26 -3.42 9.61
C ASP A 1 18.99 -3.30 10.47
N TRP A 2 19.12 -2.74 11.66
CA TRP A 2 18.03 -2.64 12.64
C TRP A 2 16.80 -1.89 12.09
N VAL A 3 16.98 -0.96 11.13
CA VAL A 3 15.89 -0.23 10.49
C VAL A 3 15.00 -1.19 9.70
N ALA A 4 15.61 -2.05 8.89
CA ALA A 4 14.88 -3.08 8.16
C ALA A 4 14.16 -4.06 9.09
N ASP A 5 14.80 -4.46 10.20
CA ASP A 5 14.19 -5.38 11.17
C ASP A 5 12.94 -4.81 11.84
N VAL A 6 12.88 -3.48 12.02
CA VAL A 6 11.70 -2.78 12.54
C VAL A 6 10.65 -2.54 11.46
N MET A 7 11.05 -2.22 10.23
CA MET A 7 10.14 -1.84 9.16
C MET A 7 9.47 -3.04 8.47
N ILE A 8 10.21 -4.10 8.20
CA ILE A 8 9.75 -5.26 7.43
C ILE A 8 8.44 -5.87 7.96
N PRO A 9 8.28 -6.10 9.27
CA PRO A 9 7.03 -6.68 9.80
C PRO A 9 5.78 -5.81 9.57
N ASN A 10 5.97 -4.51 9.35
CA ASN A 10 4.88 -3.58 9.05
C ASN A 10 4.64 -3.40 7.54
N LEU A 11 5.68 -3.61 6.72
CA LEU A 11 5.62 -3.43 5.27
C LEU A 11 5.14 -4.68 4.54
N LEU A 12 5.53 -5.87 5.01
CA LEU A 12 5.23 -7.14 4.36
C LEU A 12 4.37 -8.02 5.27
N SER A 13 3.43 -8.74 4.66
CA SER A 13 2.66 -9.74 5.40
C SER A 13 3.56 -10.89 5.90
N GLU A 14 3.11 -11.59 6.92
CA GLU A 14 3.80 -12.79 7.39
C GLU A 14 3.84 -13.86 6.30
N SER A 15 2.75 -14.01 5.54
CA SER A 15 2.67 -14.93 4.39
C SER A 15 3.74 -14.64 3.35
N THR A 16 3.91 -13.37 2.95
CA THR A 16 4.97 -12.95 2.03
C THR A 16 6.35 -13.30 2.56
N ARG A 17 6.62 -13.01 3.82
CA ARG A 17 7.92 -13.27 4.45
C ARG A 17 8.25 -14.77 4.52
N GLN A 18 7.25 -15.61 4.74
CA GLN A 18 7.43 -17.06 4.83
C GLN A 18 7.56 -17.72 3.44
N HIS A 19 6.78 -17.30 2.46
CA HIS A 19 6.66 -17.99 1.18
C HIS A 19 7.40 -17.29 0.03
N LEU A 20 7.73 -16.00 0.16
CA LEU A 20 8.40 -15.20 -0.86
C LEU A 20 9.68 -14.51 -0.30
N PRO A 21 10.67 -15.27 0.16
CA PRO A 21 11.87 -14.72 0.81
C PRO A 21 12.66 -13.77 -0.11
N GLY A 22 12.56 -13.92 -1.43
CA GLY A 22 13.15 -13.00 -2.39
C GLY A 22 12.54 -11.60 -2.37
N VAL A 23 11.25 -11.47 -2.03
CA VAL A 23 10.57 -10.18 -1.86
C VAL A 23 11.12 -9.48 -0.60
N GLU A 24 11.21 -10.19 0.52
CA GLU A 24 11.79 -9.63 1.74
C GLU A 24 13.24 -9.18 1.53
N ALA A 25 14.06 -10.01 0.88
CA ALA A 25 15.46 -9.68 0.59
C ALA A 25 15.58 -8.40 -0.24
N ARG A 26 14.76 -8.24 -1.27
CA ARG A 26 14.73 -7.04 -2.11
C ARG A 26 14.32 -5.78 -1.33
N VAL A 27 13.31 -5.87 -0.46
CA VAL A 27 12.88 -4.73 0.36
C VAL A 27 13.97 -4.36 1.38
N ARG A 28 14.64 -5.34 1.98
CA ARG A 28 15.79 -5.11 2.87
C ARG A 28 16.92 -4.36 2.17
N GLU A 29 17.26 -4.76 0.95
CA GLU A 29 18.27 -4.09 0.13
C GLU A 29 17.87 -2.63 -0.15
N GLN A 30 16.63 -2.38 -0.56
CA GLN A 30 16.13 -1.02 -0.80
C GLN A 30 16.17 -0.14 0.46
N ILE A 31 15.85 -0.70 1.63
CA ILE A 31 15.96 0.04 2.90
C ILE A 31 17.43 0.34 3.24
N ALA A 32 18.33 -0.64 3.04
CA ALA A 32 19.77 -0.48 3.31
C ALA A 32 20.43 0.58 2.42
N ASP A 33 19.99 0.68 1.17
CA ASP A 33 20.47 1.68 0.20
C ASP A 33 19.93 3.10 0.47
N CYS A 34 18.91 3.22 1.32
CA CYS A 34 18.32 4.53 1.63
C CYS A 34 19.13 5.25 2.74
N PRO A 35 19.66 6.46 2.47
CA PRO A 35 20.37 7.20 3.50
C PRO A 35 19.50 7.46 4.74
N PRO A 36 20.03 7.30 5.97
CA PRO A 36 19.25 7.50 7.21
C PRO A 36 18.60 8.88 7.32
N VAL A 37 19.25 9.92 6.79
CA VAL A 37 18.69 11.28 6.75
C VAL A 37 17.44 11.35 5.89
N THR A 38 17.39 10.61 4.77
CA THR A 38 16.23 10.54 3.89
C THR A 38 15.05 9.85 4.58
N ILE A 39 15.31 8.73 5.27
CA ILE A 39 14.29 8.03 6.06
C ILE A 39 13.71 8.97 7.13
N SER A 40 14.56 9.64 7.90
CA SER A 40 14.13 10.60 8.92
C SER A 40 13.29 11.74 8.36
N TRP A 41 13.69 12.27 7.20
CA TRP A 41 12.96 13.36 6.53
C TRP A 41 11.59 12.92 6.03
N ILE A 42 11.50 11.75 5.40
CA ILE A 42 10.24 11.17 4.93
C ILE A 42 9.29 10.91 6.10
N GLN A 43 9.77 10.35 7.20
CA GLN A 43 8.95 10.09 8.40
C GLN A 43 8.37 11.39 8.98
N ARG A 44 9.15 12.47 9.03
CA ARG A 44 8.66 13.78 9.45
C ARG A 44 7.61 14.35 8.50
N ALA A 45 7.81 14.20 7.19
CA ALA A 45 6.86 14.65 6.18
C ALA A 45 5.53 13.89 6.30
N MET A 46 5.59 12.58 6.50
CA MET A 46 4.40 11.75 6.74
C MET A 46 3.65 12.15 8.01
N ALA A 47 4.38 12.40 9.11
CA ALA A 47 3.78 12.83 10.38
C ALA A 47 3.12 14.21 10.30
N ALA A 48 3.62 15.09 9.42
CA ALA A 48 3.08 16.45 9.21
C ALA A 48 1.96 16.50 8.15
N ARG A 49 1.67 15.37 7.47
CA ARG A 49 0.65 15.32 6.41
C ARG A 49 -0.74 15.55 7.00
N PRO A 50 -1.54 16.49 6.44
CA PRO A 50 -2.93 16.68 6.86
C PRO A 50 -3.79 15.49 6.47
N ASP A 51 -4.97 15.38 7.08
CA ASP A 51 -6.01 14.46 6.63
C ASP A 51 -6.42 14.79 5.20
N SER A 52 -6.40 13.79 4.33
CA SER A 52 -6.72 13.91 2.91
C SER A 52 -8.07 13.31 2.53
N LEU A 53 -8.86 12.79 3.47
CA LEU A 53 -10.21 12.30 3.19
C LEU A 53 -11.11 13.37 2.52
N PRO A 54 -11.08 14.66 2.94
CA PRO A 54 -11.85 15.70 2.26
C PRO A 54 -11.50 15.88 0.77
N VAL A 55 -10.27 15.57 0.38
CA VAL A 55 -9.86 15.61 -1.04
C VAL A 55 -10.57 14.52 -1.84
N LEU A 56 -10.78 13.34 -1.26
CA LEU A 56 -11.53 12.26 -1.90
C LEU A 56 -13.03 12.59 -2.00
N GLU A 57 -13.59 13.25 -1.01
CA GLU A 57 -14.98 13.71 -1.02
C GLU A 57 -15.26 14.71 -2.16
N ASP A 58 -14.31 15.59 -2.42
CA ASP A 58 -14.40 16.61 -3.47
C ASP A 58 -13.99 16.09 -4.87
N PHE A 59 -13.28 14.97 -4.95
CA PHE A 59 -12.82 14.42 -6.21
C PHE A 59 -13.99 13.85 -7.03
N ALA A 60 -14.18 14.36 -8.24
CA ALA A 60 -15.31 14.02 -9.09
C ALA A 60 -15.09 12.77 -9.97
N GLY A 61 -13.86 12.27 -10.07
CA GLY A 61 -13.51 11.10 -10.88
C GLY A 61 -13.64 9.79 -10.13
N PRO A 62 -13.60 8.65 -10.84
CA PRO A 62 -13.58 7.34 -10.22
C PRO A 62 -12.27 7.07 -9.46
N VAL A 63 -12.35 6.33 -8.37
CA VAL A 63 -11.23 5.99 -7.48
C VAL A 63 -11.11 4.47 -7.35
N LEU A 64 -9.91 3.94 -7.54
CA LEU A 64 -9.58 2.57 -7.20
C LEU A 64 -8.73 2.56 -5.92
N VAL A 65 -9.22 1.88 -4.89
CA VAL A 65 -8.51 1.65 -3.63
C VAL A 65 -8.07 0.19 -3.59
N ILE A 66 -6.77 -0.06 -3.45
CA ILE A 66 -6.22 -1.40 -3.31
C ILE A 66 -5.49 -1.49 -1.98
N VAL A 67 -5.83 -2.50 -1.18
CA VAL A 67 -5.26 -2.72 0.15
C VAL A 67 -4.92 -4.19 0.35
N GLY A 68 -3.83 -4.47 1.06
CA GLY A 68 -3.51 -5.83 1.50
C GLY A 68 -4.38 -6.25 2.67
N GLU A 69 -4.87 -7.47 2.66
CA GLU A 69 -5.65 -8.07 3.76
C GLU A 69 -4.93 -7.94 5.11
N ASN A 70 -3.60 -8.07 5.10
CA ASN A 70 -2.73 -8.04 6.26
C ASN A 70 -1.87 -6.76 6.33
N ASP A 71 -2.36 -5.65 5.78
CA ASP A 71 -1.67 -4.37 5.87
C ASP A 71 -1.70 -3.84 7.31
N ALA A 72 -0.53 -3.84 7.97
CA ALA A 72 -0.38 -3.39 9.34
C ALA A 72 -0.22 -1.86 9.47
N MET A 73 0.16 -1.17 8.38
CA MET A 73 0.38 0.29 8.38
C MET A 73 -0.89 1.05 8.06
N SER A 74 -1.64 0.58 7.06
CA SER A 74 -2.91 1.17 6.62
C SER A 74 -3.91 0.04 6.43
N PRO A 75 -4.58 -0.40 7.51
CA PRO A 75 -5.40 -1.61 7.50
C PRO A 75 -6.62 -1.46 6.58
N PRO A 76 -7.27 -2.58 6.19
CA PRO A 76 -8.46 -2.56 5.33
C PRO A 76 -9.58 -1.64 5.82
N SER A 77 -9.68 -1.40 7.13
CA SER A 77 -10.65 -0.45 7.70
C SER A 77 -10.41 1.00 7.24
N GLU A 78 -9.16 1.42 7.10
CA GLU A 78 -8.83 2.75 6.56
C GLU A 78 -9.08 2.83 5.06
N ALA A 79 -8.77 1.77 4.31
CA ALA A 79 -9.10 1.68 2.90
C ALA A 79 -10.61 1.76 2.65
N LEU A 80 -11.41 1.16 3.52
CA LEU A 80 -12.87 1.27 3.48
C LEU A 80 -13.34 2.72 3.70
N LEU A 81 -12.75 3.44 4.65
CA LEU A 81 -13.05 4.86 4.87
C LEU A 81 -12.72 5.70 3.62
N MET A 82 -11.59 5.43 2.96
CA MET A 82 -11.23 6.10 1.71
C MET A 82 -12.27 5.83 0.61
N ALA A 83 -12.67 4.57 0.44
CA ALA A 83 -13.68 4.19 -0.54
C ALA A 83 -15.04 4.80 -0.26
N GLN A 84 -15.42 4.93 1.02
CA GLN A 84 -16.68 5.56 1.44
C GLN A 84 -16.66 7.10 1.26
N ALA A 85 -15.51 7.73 1.42
CA ALA A 85 -15.34 9.17 1.20
C ALA A 85 -15.44 9.56 -0.28
N ALA A 86 -14.95 8.74 -1.19
CA ALA A 86 -14.98 8.99 -2.63
C ALA A 86 -16.41 8.88 -3.18
N ARG A 87 -16.76 9.73 -4.15
CA ARG A 87 -18.09 9.71 -4.80
C ARG A 87 -18.35 8.45 -5.61
N GLU A 88 -17.30 7.93 -6.24
CA GLU A 88 -17.32 6.67 -6.99
C GLU A 88 -16.03 5.92 -6.67
N ALA A 89 -16.12 4.81 -5.96
CA ALA A 89 -14.95 4.02 -5.59
C ALA A 89 -15.14 2.53 -5.85
N THR A 90 -14.05 1.89 -6.25
CA THR A 90 -13.90 0.43 -6.23
C THR A 90 -12.86 0.09 -5.18
N LEU A 91 -13.18 -0.80 -4.26
CA LEU A 91 -12.25 -1.31 -3.24
C LEU A 91 -11.85 -2.75 -3.57
N VAL A 92 -10.55 -2.99 -3.63
CA VAL A 92 -9.98 -4.33 -3.84
C VAL A 92 -9.09 -4.68 -2.66
N GLU A 93 -9.43 -5.75 -1.95
CA GLU A 93 -8.61 -6.33 -0.90
C GLU A 93 -7.79 -7.47 -1.48
N VAL A 94 -6.46 -7.41 -1.30
CA VAL A 94 -5.51 -8.40 -1.84
C VAL A 94 -5.22 -9.45 -0.77
N PRO A 95 -5.62 -10.72 -0.98
CA PRO A 95 -5.40 -11.79 0.00
C PRO A 95 -3.93 -11.96 0.32
N ASP A 96 -3.63 -12.29 1.57
CA ASP A 96 -2.29 -12.61 2.09
C ASP A 96 -1.21 -11.52 1.90
N ALA A 97 -1.56 -10.36 1.37
CA ALA A 97 -0.63 -9.25 1.16
C ALA A 97 -0.63 -8.25 2.33
N GLY A 98 0.51 -7.59 2.53
CA GLY A 98 0.68 -6.49 3.48
C GLY A 98 0.59 -5.11 2.81
N HIS A 99 1.46 -4.19 3.24
CA HIS A 99 1.44 -2.80 2.77
C HIS A 99 1.93 -2.61 1.34
N LEU A 100 2.87 -3.46 0.90
CA LEU A 100 3.51 -3.34 -0.41
C LEU A 100 2.84 -4.25 -1.45
N THR A 101 1.52 -4.16 -1.59
CA THR A 101 0.71 -5.02 -2.47
C THR A 101 1.28 -5.18 -3.88
N PRO A 102 1.84 -4.14 -4.56
CA PRO A 102 2.36 -4.30 -5.93
C PRO A 102 3.56 -5.23 -6.04
N ILE A 103 4.33 -5.41 -4.97
CA ILE A 103 5.49 -6.32 -4.97
C ILE A 103 5.20 -7.64 -4.26
N GLU A 104 4.21 -7.69 -3.38
CA GLU A 104 3.78 -8.92 -2.71
C GLU A 104 2.85 -9.76 -3.60
N ALA A 105 1.97 -9.11 -4.37
CA ALA A 105 0.99 -9.76 -5.24
C ALA A 105 0.85 -9.03 -6.60
N PRO A 106 1.93 -8.92 -7.40
CA PRO A 106 1.94 -8.10 -8.62
C PRO A 106 0.88 -8.50 -9.64
N SER A 107 0.60 -9.78 -9.81
CA SER A 107 -0.39 -10.27 -10.77
C SER A 107 -1.82 -9.88 -10.37
N ILE A 108 -2.14 -9.94 -9.07
CA ILE A 108 -3.47 -9.57 -8.57
C ILE A 108 -3.67 -8.06 -8.72
N VAL A 109 -2.68 -7.26 -8.34
CA VAL A 109 -2.74 -5.80 -8.46
C VAL A 109 -2.83 -5.37 -9.92
N ALA A 110 -2.00 -5.93 -10.81
CA ALA A 110 -2.05 -5.63 -12.24
C ALA A 110 -3.41 -5.97 -12.86
N LYS A 111 -3.97 -7.13 -12.50
CA LYS A 111 -5.30 -7.55 -12.95
C LYS A 111 -6.37 -6.56 -12.48
N ALA A 112 -6.39 -6.23 -11.19
CA ALA A 112 -7.37 -5.30 -10.63
C ALA A 112 -7.34 -3.93 -11.32
N ILE A 113 -6.14 -3.39 -11.58
CA ILE A 113 -5.98 -2.12 -12.31
C ILE A 113 -6.48 -2.25 -13.74
N SER A 114 -6.11 -3.31 -14.46
CA SER A 114 -6.50 -3.51 -15.87
C SER A 114 -8.01 -3.66 -16.02
N GLU A 115 -8.64 -4.45 -15.18
CA GLU A 115 -10.10 -4.63 -15.19
C GLU A 115 -10.82 -3.32 -14.86
N TRP A 116 -10.37 -2.60 -13.84
CA TRP A 116 -10.94 -1.32 -13.46
C TRP A 116 -10.84 -0.26 -14.56
N LEU A 117 -9.71 -0.22 -15.28
CA LEU A 117 -9.52 0.68 -16.43
C LEU A 117 -10.43 0.30 -17.61
N ALA A 118 -10.52 -0.99 -17.94
CA ALA A 118 -11.37 -1.46 -19.03
C ALA A 118 -12.86 -1.13 -18.82
N GLU A 119 -13.35 -1.30 -17.58
CA GLU A 119 -14.74 -0.98 -17.24
C GLU A 119 -15.11 0.51 -17.40
N ARG A 120 -14.12 1.42 -17.40
CA ARG A 120 -14.36 2.87 -17.31
C ARG A 120 -13.92 3.66 -18.53
N PHE A 121 -12.99 3.12 -19.30
CA PHE A 121 -12.36 3.88 -20.37
C PHE A 121 -12.37 3.15 -21.72
N GLU A 122 -13.01 1.99 -21.82
CA GLU A 122 -13.36 1.31 -23.07
C GLU A 122 -14.86 1.45 -23.38
#